data_3b0d3b48b8559359d22de3e4121cdfce
#
_entry.id   3b0d3b48b8559359d22de3e4121cdfce
#
_cell.length_a   1.000
_cell.length_b   1.000
_cell.length_c   1.000
_cell.angle_alpha   90.00
_cell.angle_beta   90.00
_cell.angle_gamma   90.00
#
_symmetry.space_group_name_H-M   'P 1'
#
loop_
_entity.id
_entity.type
_entity.pdbx_description
1 polymer ?
#
loop_
_entity_poly.entity_id
_entity_poly.type
_entity_poly.pdbx_seq_one_letter_code
_entity_poly.pdbx_strand_id
1 'polypeptide(L)'
;MLVVICFSIVPLMFRTSNYWFNFIDVACCIIFIIDYVLRWATADLRSTKPSKIAILCYPFNGWAIVDLLSILPTLTIISPSFKLLRIARLTKILRVVKFLRYYEPLQIMVRVIRQEAKTLLTVLVMAISYVFCTALLIYNVDGEPMIKTFFDAIYWAACTLTTVGYGDVYPVTMTGRIISMISAVVGIALIALPSGIITSAYLDELRKKDNR
;
A
#
# COMPACT_ATOMS: atom_id res chain seq x y z
N MET A 1 1.15 3.61 21.72
CA MET A 1 0.67 2.72 20.62
C MET A 1 1.68 2.57 19.49
N LEU A 2 2.32 3.64 18.97
CA LEU A 2 3.33 3.53 17.90
C LEU A 2 4.47 2.56 18.24
N VAL A 3 5.01 2.66 19.46
CA VAL A 3 6.07 1.76 19.94
C VAL A 3 5.62 0.30 19.95
N VAL A 4 4.40 0.01 20.39
CA VAL A 4 3.83 -1.35 20.40
C VAL A 4 3.69 -1.89 18.96
N ILE A 5 3.28 -1.05 18.01
CA ILE A 5 3.19 -1.44 16.59
C ILE A 5 4.59 -1.78 16.06
N CYS A 6 5.61 -0.94 16.33
CA CYS A 6 6.99 -1.22 15.93
C CYS A 6 7.49 -2.56 16.51
N PHE A 7 7.28 -2.81 17.79
CA PHE A 7 7.65 -4.08 18.42
C PHE A 7 6.91 -5.29 17.83
N SER A 8 5.65 -5.11 17.41
CA SER A 8 4.86 -6.19 16.79
C SER A 8 5.33 -6.57 15.38
N ILE A 9 6.15 -5.72 14.73
CA ILE A 9 6.73 -5.99 13.40
C ILE A 9 8.01 -6.82 13.53
N VAL A 10 8.75 -6.70 14.64
CA VAL A 10 10.03 -7.39 14.82
C VAL A 10 9.93 -8.92 14.58
N PRO A 11 8.95 -9.65 15.12
CA PRO A 11 8.82 -11.08 14.85
C PRO A 11 8.56 -11.43 13.37
N LEU A 12 8.08 -10.46 12.54
CA LEU A 12 7.86 -10.68 11.11
C LEU A 12 9.16 -10.69 10.31
N MET A 13 10.21 -10.05 10.81
CA MET A 13 11.52 -9.99 10.15
C MET A 13 12.27 -11.33 10.26
N PHE A 14 11.89 -12.21 11.19
CA PHE A 14 12.54 -13.47 11.42
C PHE A 14 11.66 -14.63 10.95
N ARG A 15 12.25 -15.53 10.17
CA ARG A 15 11.58 -16.71 9.61
C ARG A 15 11.41 -17.84 10.62
N THR A 16 12.18 -17.79 11.71
CA THR A 16 12.19 -18.79 12.80
C THR A 16 11.24 -18.37 13.92
N SER A 17 10.37 -19.31 14.32
CA SER A 17 9.46 -19.10 15.45
C SER A 17 10.22 -19.46 16.75
N ASN A 18 10.69 -18.45 17.47
CA ASN A 18 11.26 -18.60 18.80
C ASN A 18 10.21 -18.32 19.88
N TYR A 19 10.37 -18.92 21.06
CA TYR A 19 9.48 -18.69 22.22
C TYR A 19 9.31 -17.19 22.53
N TRP A 20 10.39 -16.40 22.47
CA TRP A 20 10.38 -14.97 22.72
C TRP A 20 9.55 -14.18 21.69
N PHE A 21 9.59 -14.58 20.42
CA PHE A 21 8.79 -13.92 19.37
C PHE A 21 7.29 -14.19 19.51
N ASN A 22 6.94 -15.42 19.93
CA ASN A 22 5.55 -15.74 20.21
C ASN A 22 5.04 -14.98 21.45
N PHE A 23 5.88 -14.83 22.47
CA PHE A 23 5.53 -14.03 23.65
C PHE A 23 5.27 -12.55 23.29
N ILE A 24 6.17 -11.94 22.49
CA ILE A 24 6.00 -10.57 22.00
C ILE A 24 4.72 -10.44 21.16
N ASP A 25 4.44 -11.39 20.28
CA ASP A 25 3.23 -11.39 19.45
C ASP A 25 1.95 -11.43 20.30
N VAL A 26 1.91 -12.29 21.31
CA VAL A 26 0.76 -12.40 22.22
C VAL A 26 0.61 -11.15 23.07
N ALA A 27 1.70 -10.63 23.64
CA ALA A 27 1.67 -9.41 24.43
C ALA A 27 1.16 -8.19 23.64
N CYS A 28 1.69 -8.00 22.42
CA CYS A 28 1.21 -6.94 21.53
C CYS A 28 -0.26 -7.13 21.14
N CYS A 29 -0.70 -8.38 20.93
CA CYS A 29 -2.10 -8.67 20.63
C CYS A 29 -3.04 -8.30 21.77
N ILE A 30 -2.68 -8.64 23.01
CA ILE A 30 -3.46 -8.26 24.19
C ILE A 30 -3.62 -6.75 24.25
N ILE A 31 -2.55 -6.00 24.05
CA ILE A 31 -2.59 -4.52 24.01
C ILE A 31 -3.51 -4.02 22.90
N PHE A 32 -3.48 -4.64 21.71
CA PHE A 32 -4.35 -4.27 20.59
C PHE A 32 -5.82 -4.58 20.88
N ILE A 33 -6.12 -5.69 21.55
CA ILE A 33 -7.48 -6.04 21.98
C ILE A 33 -7.99 -5.01 23.00
N ILE A 34 -7.19 -4.65 24.00
CA ILE A 34 -7.54 -3.64 24.99
C ILE A 34 -7.82 -2.29 24.31
N ASP A 35 -6.95 -1.84 23.42
CA ASP A 35 -7.14 -0.60 22.65
C ASP A 35 -8.44 -0.64 21.82
N TYR A 36 -8.73 -1.77 21.17
CA TYR A 36 -9.96 -1.95 20.38
C TYR A 36 -11.21 -1.87 21.27
N VAL A 37 -11.23 -2.60 22.39
CA VAL A 37 -12.37 -2.63 23.33
C VAL A 37 -12.60 -1.25 23.97
N LEU A 38 -11.53 -0.57 24.38
CA LEU A 38 -11.64 0.79 24.92
C LEU A 38 -12.23 1.77 23.91
N ARG A 39 -11.81 1.67 22.64
CA ARG A 39 -12.36 2.51 21.57
C ARG A 39 -13.80 2.17 21.23
N TRP A 40 -14.15 0.89 21.28
CA TRP A 40 -15.52 0.45 21.08
C TRP A 40 -16.42 0.98 22.21
N ALA A 41 -15.98 0.85 23.44
CA ALA A 41 -16.72 1.37 24.60
C ALA A 41 -16.85 2.91 24.59
N THR A 42 -15.87 3.63 24.02
CA THR A 42 -15.86 5.09 23.93
C THR A 42 -16.38 5.62 22.58
N ALA A 43 -16.90 4.76 21.70
CA ALA A 43 -17.43 5.14 20.39
C ALA A 43 -18.60 6.13 20.49
N ASP A 44 -19.35 6.06 21.57
CA ASP A 44 -20.44 6.95 21.89
C ASP A 44 -20.01 8.42 22.07
N LEU A 45 -18.94 8.64 22.80
CA LEU A 45 -18.39 9.98 23.08
C LEU A 45 -17.82 10.68 21.83
N ARG A 46 -17.54 9.92 20.77
CA ARG A 46 -16.87 10.40 19.56
C ARG A 46 -17.82 10.55 18.36
N SER A 47 -19.04 10.05 18.48
CA SER A 47 -20.04 10.05 17.40
C SER A 47 -21.10 11.12 17.63
N THR A 48 -21.52 11.78 16.57
CA THR A 48 -22.70 12.66 16.55
C THR A 48 -24.02 11.88 16.45
N LYS A 49 -23.95 10.54 16.35
CA LYS A 49 -25.13 9.65 16.26
C LYS A 49 -25.58 9.20 17.64
N PRO A 50 -26.88 8.80 17.80
CA PRO A 50 -27.38 8.24 19.07
C PRO A 50 -26.53 7.09 19.56
N SER A 51 -26.24 7.04 20.87
CA SER A 51 -25.31 6.14 21.57
C SER A 51 -25.35 4.69 21.08
N LYS A 52 -26.54 4.10 21.05
CA LYS A 52 -26.71 2.68 20.67
C LYS A 52 -26.33 2.38 19.21
N ILE A 53 -26.63 3.30 18.29
CA ILE A 53 -26.34 3.15 16.86
C ILE A 53 -24.82 3.35 16.63
N ALA A 54 -24.19 4.28 17.35
CA ALA A 54 -22.75 4.51 17.26
C ALA A 54 -21.94 3.28 17.65
N ILE A 55 -22.30 2.63 18.76
CA ILE A 55 -21.65 1.41 19.25
C ILE A 55 -21.85 0.24 18.27
N LEU A 56 -23.04 0.07 17.70
CA LEU A 56 -23.34 -1.03 16.77
C LEU A 56 -22.65 -0.84 15.40
N CYS A 57 -22.54 0.41 14.93
CA CYS A 57 -21.89 0.72 13.66
C CYS A 57 -20.36 0.82 13.75
N TYR A 58 -19.78 0.88 14.94
CA TYR A 58 -18.33 1.02 15.11
C TYR A 58 -17.50 -0.08 14.43
N PRO A 59 -17.84 -1.38 14.54
CA PRO A 59 -17.07 -2.45 13.89
C PRO A 59 -17.01 -2.34 12.37
N PHE A 60 -17.98 -1.68 11.74
CA PHE A 60 -18.05 -1.45 10.28
C PHE A 60 -17.32 -0.18 9.83
N ASN A 61 -16.77 0.58 10.75
CA ASN A 61 -15.93 1.72 10.41
C ASN A 61 -14.59 1.23 9.84
N GLY A 62 -14.09 1.86 8.76
CA GLY A 62 -12.84 1.47 8.09
C GLY A 62 -11.66 1.34 9.04
N TRP A 63 -11.52 2.23 10.02
CA TRP A 63 -10.47 2.14 11.04
C TRP A 63 -10.67 1.00 12.03
N ALA A 64 -11.91 0.66 12.36
CA ALA A 64 -12.20 -0.47 13.24
C ALA A 64 -11.94 -1.81 12.54
N ILE A 65 -12.21 -1.90 11.23
CA ILE A 65 -11.87 -3.06 10.41
C ILE A 65 -10.36 -3.29 10.39
N VAL A 66 -9.56 -2.24 10.22
CA VAL A 66 -8.09 -2.32 10.29
C VAL A 66 -7.61 -2.82 11.66
N ASP A 67 -8.22 -2.31 12.74
CA ASP A 67 -7.91 -2.78 14.10
C ASP A 67 -8.26 -4.26 14.27
N LEU A 68 -9.43 -4.70 13.80
CA LEU A 68 -9.88 -6.08 13.87
C LEU A 68 -8.98 -7.02 13.05
N LEU A 69 -8.67 -6.63 11.80
CA LEU A 69 -7.77 -7.39 10.92
C LEU A 69 -6.35 -7.55 11.52
N SER A 70 -5.90 -6.57 12.33
CA SER A 70 -4.59 -6.65 13.00
C SER A 70 -4.55 -7.66 14.17
N ILE A 71 -5.71 -7.99 14.75
CA ILE A 71 -5.87 -8.94 15.86
C ILE A 71 -6.05 -10.37 15.32
N LEU A 72 -6.74 -10.51 14.17
CA LEU A 72 -7.12 -11.80 13.58
C LEU A 72 -5.97 -12.82 13.45
N PRO A 73 -4.74 -12.43 13.02
CA PRO A 73 -3.63 -13.38 12.85
C PRO A 73 -3.20 -14.06 14.15
N THR A 74 -3.40 -13.42 15.29
CA THR A 74 -2.97 -13.97 16.58
C THR A 74 -4.01 -14.97 17.12
N LEU A 75 -5.30 -14.77 16.80
CA LEU A 75 -6.35 -15.72 17.15
C LEU A 75 -6.16 -17.08 16.45
N THR A 76 -5.49 -17.11 15.29
CA THR A 76 -5.21 -18.36 14.57
C THR A 76 -4.09 -19.18 15.22
N ILE A 77 -3.29 -18.61 16.12
CA ILE A 77 -2.29 -19.36 16.90
C ILE A 77 -2.99 -20.33 17.87
N ILE A 78 -4.21 -20.02 18.30
CA ILE A 78 -5.00 -20.80 19.26
C ILE A 78 -5.63 -22.05 18.62
N SER A 79 -5.80 -22.07 17.29
CA SER A 79 -6.40 -23.20 16.56
C SER A 79 -5.49 -23.72 15.43
N PRO A 80 -4.64 -24.75 15.69
CA PRO A 80 -3.65 -25.23 14.72
C PRO A 80 -4.22 -25.95 13.49
N SER A 81 -5.51 -26.28 13.47
CA SER A 81 -6.15 -27.17 12.46
C SER A 81 -6.37 -26.54 11.08
N PHE A 82 -6.10 -25.26 10.87
CA PHE A 82 -6.38 -24.62 9.59
C PHE A 82 -5.12 -24.48 8.72
N LYS A 83 -5.09 -25.17 7.57
CA LYS A 83 -4.12 -24.94 6.46
C LYS A 83 -4.12 -23.48 5.95
N LEU A 84 -5.12 -22.69 6.30
CA LEU A 84 -5.22 -21.23 6.12
C LEU A 84 -4.17 -20.43 6.92
N LEU A 85 -3.42 -21.06 7.84
CA LEU A 85 -2.40 -20.41 8.68
C LEU A 85 -1.23 -19.81 7.90
N ARG A 86 -0.97 -20.24 6.66
CA ARG A 86 0.04 -19.55 5.82
C ARG A 86 -0.44 -18.15 5.42
N ILE A 87 -1.71 -18.01 5.12
CA ILE A 87 -2.32 -16.71 4.78
C ILE A 87 -2.36 -15.82 6.03
N ALA A 88 -2.61 -16.39 7.21
CA ALA A 88 -2.59 -15.66 8.48
C ALA A 88 -1.22 -15.02 8.80
N ARG A 89 -0.11 -15.57 8.31
CA ARG A 89 1.20 -14.90 8.43
C ARG A 89 1.27 -13.63 7.57
N LEU A 90 0.66 -13.64 6.39
CA LEU A 90 0.60 -12.47 5.51
C LEU A 90 -0.30 -11.39 6.10
N THR A 91 -1.37 -11.76 6.81
CA THR A 91 -2.26 -10.77 7.44
C THR A 91 -1.60 -10.05 8.63
N LYS A 92 -0.51 -10.58 9.20
CA LYS A 92 0.30 -9.85 10.20
C LYS A 92 0.84 -8.53 9.63
N ILE A 93 1.07 -8.43 8.32
CA ILE A 93 1.48 -7.18 7.63
C ILE A 93 0.43 -6.08 7.85
N LEU A 94 -0.85 -6.44 8.00
CA LEU A 94 -1.92 -5.47 8.25
C LEU A 94 -1.74 -4.69 9.55
N ARG A 95 -0.91 -5.18 10.49
CA ARG A 95 -0.51 -4.42 11.69
C ARG A 95 0.23 -3.13 11.33
N VAL A 96 0.97 -3.13 10.22
CA VAL A 96 1.66 -1.93 9.70
C VAL A 96 0.64 -0.86 9.30
N VAL A 97 -0.53 -1.27 8.77
CA VAL A 97 -1.60 -0.34 8.39
C VAL A 97 -2.15 0.41 9.60
N LYS A 98 -2.06 -0.17 10.81
CA LYS A 98 -2.38 0.52 12.07
C LYS A 98 -1.53 1.78 12.28
N PHE A 99 -0.30 1.82 11.73
CA PHE A 99 0.59 2.97 11.81
C PHE A 99 -0.05 4.22 11.18
N LEU A 100 -0.81 4.06 10.09
CA LEU A 100 -1.55 5.14 9.42
C LEU A 100 -2.51 5.86 10.37
N ARG A 101 -3.06 5.16 11.34
CA ARG A 101 -4.01 5.74 12.30
C ARG A 101 -3.36 6.62 13.35
N TYR A 102 -2.14 6.31 13.75
CA TYR A 102 -1.44 6.96 14.87
C TYR A 102 -0.44 8.01 14.44
N TYR A 103 -0.03 8.01 13.16
CA TYR A 103 0.97 8.93 12.65
C TYR A 103 0.30 10.00 11.78
N GLU A 104 0.20 11.21 12.35
CA GLU A 104 -0.54 12.32 11.75
C GLU A 104 -0.08 12.67 10.32
N PRO A 105 1.23 12.74 9.99
CA PRO A 105 1.68 13.00 8.63
C PRO A 105 1.15 12.00 7.60
N LEU A 106 1.02 10.72 7.98
CA LEU A 106 0.42 9.71 7.11
C LEU A 106 -1.09 9.90 6.94
N GLN A 107 -1.79 10.36 7.97
CA GLN A 107 -3.22 10.69 7.85
C GLN A 107 -3.45 11.87 6.88
N ILE A 108 -2.58 12.87 6.94
CA ILE A 108 -2.59 13.99 5.99
C ILE A 108 -2.35 13.45 4.57
N MET A 109 -1.36 12.59 4.37
CA MET A 109 -1.06 11.98 3.07
C MET A 109 -2.27 11.20 2.52
N VAL A 110 -2.91 10.35 3.33
CA VAL A 110 -4.12 9.60 2.93
C VAL A 110 -5.26 10.55 2.57
N ARG A 111 -5.41 11.65 3.30
CA ARG A 111 -6.42 12.68 2.99
C ARG A 111 -6.15 13.33 1.65
N VAL A 112 -4.92 13.75 1.40
CA VAL A 112 -4.47 14.35 0.14
C VAL A 112 -4.72 13.41 -1.04
N ILE A 113 -4.30 12.15 -0.93
CA ILE A 113 -4.54 11.14 -1.98
C ILE A 113 -6.05 10.97 -2.24
N ARG A 114 -6.88 11.01 -1.21
CA ARG A 114 -8.34 10.92 -1.37
C ARG A 114 -8.94 12.16 -2.01
N GLN A 115 -8.44 13.35 -1.69
CA GLN A 115 -8.88 14.61 -2.29
C GLN A 115 -8.53 14.66 -3.78
N GLU A 116 -7.30 14.25 -4.13
CA GLU A 116 -6.78 14.25 -5.49
C GLU A 116 -7.06 12.94 -6.26
N ALA A 117 -7.90 12.06 -5.72
CA ALA A 117 -8.12 10.71 -6.28
C ALA A 117 -8.55 10.73 -7.76
N LYS A 118 -9.38 11.70 -8.18
CA LYS A 118 -9.82 11.82 -9.57
C LYS A 118 -8.66 12.20 -10.49
N THR A 119 -7.85 13.17 -10.10
CA THR A 119 -6.67 13.61 -10.85
C THR A 119 -5.64 12.51 -10.94
N LEU A 120 -5.36 11.84 -9.81
CA LEU A 120 -4.43 10.70 -9.75
C LEU A 120 -4.92 9.51 -10.58
N LEU A 121 -6.23 9.23 -10.58
CA LEU A 121 -6.81 8.19 -11.41
C LEU A 121 -6.64 8.48 -12.90
N THR A 122 -6.82 9.73 -13.32
CA THR A 122 -6.59 10.14 -14.70
C THR A 122 -5.13 9.88 -15.11
N VAL A 123 -4.17 10.27 -14.28
CA VAL A 123 -2.75 10.03 -14.54
C VAL A 123 -2.43 8.53 -14.56
N LEU A 124 -3.03 7.74 -13.66
CA LEU A 124 -2.88 6.28 -13.64
C LEU A 124 -3.39 5.65 -14.94
N VAL A 125 -4.56 6.06 -15.43
CA VAL A 125 -5.12 5.58 -16.71
C VAL A 125 -4.18 5.95 -17.87
N MET A 126 -3.66 7.18 -17.89
CA MET A 126 -2.66 7.60 -18.89
C MET A 126 -1.39 6.74 -18.81
N ALA A 127 -0.89 6.44 -17.63
CA ALA A 127 0.29 5.60 -17.42
C ALA A 127 0.06 4.15 -17.92
N ILE A 128 -1.08 3.56 -17.59
CA ILE A 128 -1.45 2.22 -18.06
C ILE A 128 -1.58 2.20 -19.58
N SER A 129 -2.26 3.18 -20.17
CA SER A 129 -2.40 3.30 -21.62
C SER A 129 -1.05 3.46 -22.30
N TYR A 130 -0.16 4.25 -21.72
CA TYR A 130 1.20 4.44 -22.22
C TYR A 130 2.01 3.13 -22.20
N VAL A 131 1.99 2.40 -21.05
CA VAL A 131 2.66 1.09 -20.96
C VAL A 131 2.13 0.13 -22.01
N PHE A 132 0.82 0.07 -22.20
CA PHE A 132 0.20 -0.81 -23.17
C PHE A 132 0.58 -0.45 -24.62
N CYS A 133 0.52 0.84 -24.98
CA CYS A 133 0.92 1.30 -26.32
C CYS A 133 2.40 1.06 -26.60
N THR A 134 3.27 1.36 -25.61
CA THR A 134 4.72 1.14 -25.75
C THR A 134 5.05 -0.34 -25.87
N ALA A 135 4.38 -1.20 -25.09
CA ALA A 135 4.52 -2.65 -25.19
C ALA A 135 4.10 -3.18 -26.55
N LEU A 136 2.98 -2.70 -27.10
CA LEU A 136 2.54 -3.07 -28.46
C LEU A 136 3.57 -2.67 -29.52
N LEU A 137 4.12 -1.46 -29.42
CA LEU A 137 5.14 -0.99 -30.36
C LEU A 137 6.39 -1.87 -30.31
N ILE A 138 6.92 -2.10 -29.11
CA ILE A 138 8.13 -2.90 -28.92
C ILE A 138 7.91 -4.36 -29.32
N TYR A 139 6.80 -4.97 -28.95
CA TYR A 139 6.50 -6.36 -29.31
C TYR A 139 6.44 -6.60 -30.81
N ASN A 140 5.96 -5.60 -31.57
CA ASN A 140 5.89 -5.73 -33.06
C ASN A 140 7.21 -5.38 -33.78
N VAL A 141 8.11 -4.61 -33.13
CA VAL A 141 9.35 -4.12 -33.72
C VAL A 141 10.56 -4.94 -33.30
N ASP A 142 10.55 -5.41 -32.06
CA ASP A 142 11.71 -6.05 -31.41
C ASP A 142 11.30 -7.42 -30.87
N GLY A 143 11.39 -8.46 -31.68
CA GLY A 143 11.05 -9.82 -31.30
C GLY A 143 12.17 -10.54 -30.55
N GLU A 144 12.32 -11.85 -30.82
CA GLU A 144 13.40 -12.66 -30.26
C GLU A 144 14.79 -12.05 -30.51
N PRO A 145 15.77 -12.26 -29.59
CA PRO A 145 15.73 -13.25 -28.51
C PRO A 145 15.22 -12.77 -27.14
N MET A 146 15.08 -11.46 -26.91
CA MET A 146 14.82 -10.90 -25.58
C MET A 146 13.32 -10.75 -25.26
N ILE A 147 12.51 -10.34 -26.24
CA ILE A 147 11.07 -10.12 -26.07
C ILE A 147 10.31 -11.23 -26.78
N LYS A 148 10.04 -12.33 -26.06
CA LYS A 148 9.40 -13.53 -26.62
C LYS A 148 7.88 -13.45 -26.58
N THR A 149 7.35 -12.82 -25.54
CA THR A 149 5.91 -12.72 -25.30
C THR A 149 5.48 -11.26 -25.15
N PHE A 150 4.20 -11.01 -25.40
CA PHE A 150 3.62 -9.69 -25.14
C PHE A 150 3.75 -9.29 -23.66
N PHE A 151 3.75 -10.29 -22.76
CA PHE A 151 3.97 -10.03 -21.33
C PHE A 151 5.38 -9.51 -21.03
N ASP A 152 6.41 -10.01 -21.74
CA ASP A 152 7.78 -9.49 -21.61
C ASP A 152 7.85 -8.02 -22.05
N ALA A 153 7.13 -7.67 -23.10
CA ALA A 153 7.03 -6.28 -23.58
C ALA A 153 6.33 -5.36 -22.56
N ILE A 154 5.21 -5.82 -21.93
CA ILE A 154 4.54 -5.08 -20.86
C ILE A 154 5.46 -4.92 -19.66
N TYR A 155 6.14 -5.99 -19.26
CA TYR A 155 7.08 -5.97 -18.15
C TYR A 155 8.19 -4.96 -18.38
N TRP A 156 8.82 -5.01 -19.58
CA TRP A 156 9.84 -4.04 -19.96
C TRP A 156 9.32 -2.59 -19.97
N ALA A 157 8.15 -2.35 -20.57
CA ALA A 157 7.56 -1.02 -20.65
C ALA A 157 7.22 -0.47 -19.25
N ALA A 158 6.70 -1.31 -18.35
CA ALA A 158 6.43 -0.94 -16.96
C ALA A 158 7.72 -0.63 -16.19
N CYS A 159 8.75 -1.46 -16.31
CA CYS A 159 10.05 -1.24 -15.68
C CYS A 159 10.74 0.03 -16.19
N THR A 160 10.60 0.32 -17.48
CA THR A 160 11.15 1.54 -18.12
C THR A 160 10.38 2.78 -17.66
N LEU A 161 9.04 2.76 -17.69
CA LEU A 161 8.21 3.86 -17.21
C LEU A 161 8.51 4.19 -15.74
N THR A 162 8.58 3.17 -14.89
CA THR A 162 8.83 3.36 -13.44
C THR A 162 10.29 3.67 -13.10
N THR A 163 11.16 3.79 -14.11
CA THR A 163 12.61 4.07 -13.97
C THR A 163 13.38 3.01 -13.17
N VAL A 164 12.85 1.79 -13.04
CA VAL A 164 13.51 0.66 -12.34
C VAL A 164 14.64 0.09 -13.21
N GLY A 165 14.34 -0.27 -14.46
CA GLY A 165 15.32 -0.66 -15.47
C GLY A 165 16.20 -1.85 -15.08
N TYR A 166 15.63 -2.99 -14.70
CA TYR A 166 16.41 -4.18 -14.30
C TYR A 166 17.42 -4.64 -15.36
N GLY A 167 17.13 -4.42 -16.66
CA GLY A 167 18.03 -4.77 -17.75
C GLY A 167 18.03 -6.26 -18.11
N ASP A 168 17.11 -7.03 -17.58
CA ASP A 168 16.90 -8.45 -17.87
C ASP A 168 16.12 -8.66 -19.19
N VAL A 169 15.25 -7.73 -19.54
CA VAL A 169 14.52 -7.63 -20.81
C VAL A 169 14.73 -6.24 -21.39
N TYR A 170 15.17 -6.15 -22.64
CA TYR A 170 15.40 -4.88 -23.34
C TYR A 170 15.37 -5.06 -24.87
N PRO A 171 15.01 -4.00 -25.64
CA PRO A 171 15.05 -4.02 -27.09
C PRO A 171 16.47 -4.11 -27.64
N VAL A 172 16.71 -5.03 -28.59
CA VAL A 172 18.02 -5.26 -29.20
C VAL A 172 18.15 -4.61 -30.57
N THR A 173 17.04 -4.40 -31.29
CA THR A 173 17.06 -3.78 -32.63
C THR A 173 17.31 -2.28 -32.57
N MET A 174 17.82 -1.72 -33.65
CA MET A 174 18.05 -0.26 -33.75
C MET A 174 16.74 0.51 -33.62
N THR A 175 15.67 0.04 -34.24
CA THR A 175 14.34 0.67 -34.14
C THR A 175 13.78 0.58 -32.71
N GLY A 176 13.90 -0.57 -32.04
CA GLY A 176 13.51 -0.76 -30.64
C GLY A 176 14.25 0.18 -29.71
N ARG A 177 15.55 0.41 -29.91
CA ARG A 177 16.35 1.37 -29.13
C ARG A 177 15.90 2.82 -29.34
N ILE A 178 15.53 3.22 -30.57
CA ILE A 178 14.99 4.56 -30.82
C ILE A 178 13.65 4.74 -30.09
N ILE A 179 12.76 3.75 -30.18
CA ILE A 179 11.48 3.76 -29.43
C ILE A 179 11.75 3.86 -27.95
N SER A 180 12.73 3.12 -27.41
CA SER A 180 13.10 3.17 -25.99
C SER A 180 13.56 4.55 -25.54
N MET A 181 14.37 5.24 -26.34
CA MET A 181 14.82 6.61 -26.03
C MET A 181 13.64 7.59 -25.95
N ILE A 182 12.74 7.54 -26.93
CA ILE A 182 11.52 8.38 -26.92
C ILE A 182 10.65 8.03 -25.70
N SER A 183 10.45 6.74 -25.47
CA SER A 183 9.66 6.24 -24.33
C SER A 183 10.23 6.68 -23.00
N ALA A 184 11.55 6.68 -22.82
CA ALA A 184 12.18 7.14 -21.59
C ALA A 184 11.86 8.61 -21.28
N VAL A 185 11.95 9.50 -22.29
CA VAL A 185 11.64 10.92 -22.13
C VAL A 185 10.17 11.14 -21.76
N VAL A 186 9.24 10.49 -22.47
CA VAL A 186 7.80 10.59 -22.19
C VAL A 186 7.48 9.98 -20.83
N GLY A 187 8.12 8.85 -20.48
CA GLY A 187 7.94 8.16 -19.21
C GLY A 187 8.31 9.02 -18.01
N ILE A 188 9.45 9.73 -18.06
CA ILE A 188 9.87 10.64 -16.99
C ILE A 188 8.82 11.74 -16.77
N ALA A 189 8.31 12.35 -17.86
CA ALA A 189 7.29 13.38 -17.76
C ALA A 189 6.00 12.83 -17.10
N LEU A 190 5.58 11.63 -17.47
CA LEU A 190 4.37 11.00 -16.97
C LEU A 190 4.48 10.62 -15.47
N ILE A 191 5.64 10.14 -15.03
CA ILE A 191 5.89 9.77 -13.63
C ILE A 191 6.04 11.03 -12.72
N ALA A 192 6.48 12.14 -13.28
CA ALA A 192 6.59 13.39 -12.52
C ALA A 192 5.21 13.97 -12.11
N LEU A 193 4.15 13.70 -12.88
CA LEU A 193 2.82 14.26 -12.63
C LEU A 193 2.23 13.85 -11.25
N PRO A 194 2.14 12.55 -10.87
CA PRO A 194 1.62 12.17 -9.56
C PRO A 194 2.43 12.76 -8.42
N SER A 195 3.75 12.81 -8.55
CA SER A 195 4.65 13.38 -7.55
C SER A 195 4.38 14.87 -7.33
N GLY A 196 4.23 15.64 -8.40
CA GLY A 196 3.90 17.07 -8.35
C GLY A 196 2.52 17.33 -7.71
N ILE A 197 1.50 16.58 -8.12
CA ILE A 197 0.13 16.70 -7.60
C ILE A 197 0.11 16.42 -6.08
N ILE A 198 0.70 15.31 -5.65
CA ILE A 198 0.72 14.91 -4.23
C ILE A 198 1.52 15.93 -3.40
N THR A 199 2.68 16.37 -3.89
CA THR A 199 3.52 17.34 -3.17
C THR A 199 2.81 18.67 -2.98
N SER A 200 2.22 19.22 -4.04
CA SER A 200 1.47 20.48 -3.98
C SER A 200 0.31 20.39 -2.98
N ALA A 201 -0.53 19.37 -3.12
CA ALA A 201 -1.69 19.20 -2.24
C ALA A 201 -1.29 18.93 -0.77
N TYR A 202 -0.17 18.23 -0.54
CA TYR A 202 0.35 18.01 0.80
C TYR A 202 0.83 19.31 1.46
N LEU A 203 1.56 20.14 0.72
CA LEU A 203 2.02 21.45 1.21
C LEU A 203 0.85 22.39 1.50
N ASP A 204 -0.19 22.37 0.66
CA ASP A 204 -1.37 23.18 0.89
C ASP A 204 -2.14 22.75 2.15
N GLU A 205 -2.20 21.45 2.42
CA GLU A 205 -2.85 20.94 3.64
C GLU A 205 -2.05 21.30 4.90
N LEU A 206 -0.72 21.30 4.84
CA LEU A 206 0.14 21.75 5.93
C LEU A 206 -0.06 23.25 6.22
N ARG A 207 -0.07 24.10 5.19
CA ARG A 207 -0.31 25.54 5.34
C ARG A 207 -1.67 25.86 5.97
N LYS A 208 -2.71 25.13 5.57
CA LYS A 208 -4.04 25.27 6.19
C LYS A 208 -4.04 24.92 7.67
N LYS A 209 -3.16 24.02 8.08
CA LYS A 209 -3.02 23.63 9.50
C LYS A 209 -2.29 24.69 10.31
N ASP A 210 -1.24 25.30 9.77
CA ASP A 210 -0.46 26.35 10.47
C ASP A 210 -1.26 27.63 10.66
N ASN A 211 -2.24 27.91 9.78
CA ASN A 211 -3.10 29.08 9.85
C ASN A 211 -4.35 28.90 10.75
N ARG A 212 -4.50 27.76 11.46
CA ARG A 212 -5.58 27.48 12.42
C ARG A 212 -5.07 27.53 13.84
#